data_94f4fbc818c13c241f7449032c480a33
#
_entry.id   94f4fbc818c13c241f7449032c480a33
#
_cell.length_a   1.000
_cell.length_b   1.000
_cell.length_c   1.000
_cell.angle_alpha   90.00
_cell.angle_beta   90.00
_cell.angle_gamma   90.00
#
_symmetry.space_group_name_H-M   'P 1'
#
loop_
_entity.id
_entity.type
_entity.pdbx_description
1 polymer ?
#
loop_
_entity_poly.entity_id
_entity_poly.type
_entity_poly.pdbx_seq_one_letter_code
_entity_poly.pdbx_strand_id
1 'polypeptide(L)'
;MAGFIDSIKEKYATGGIMWRLLIVNLGVFIVLRCLGVVFTLTGISFEPALIWLGVPADISRCLIMPWTFITYMFVHYGFFHILFNMLAFYWFAQLFLKVFTPKQMFALYIYGGLGGAILYVACYNVFPYFEAVLHGAYLIGASASILAIIVSLRAWLI
;
A
#
# COMPACT_ATOMS: atom_id res chain seq x y z
N MET A 1 -14.95 -21.19 22.39
CA MET A 1 -14.74 -20.81 20.97
C MET A 1 -13.96 -19.50 20.92
N ALA A 2 -12.78 -19.51 20.33
CA ALA A 2 -12.04 -18.26 20.13
C ALA A 2 -12.88 -17.31 19.26
N GLY A 3 -13.07 -16.07 19.72
CA GLY A 3 -13.83 -15.08 18.98
C GLY A 3 -13.09 -14.67 17.70
N PHE A 4 -13.78 -14.05 16.74
CA PHE A 4 -13.19 -13.53 15.49
C PHE A 4 -11.96 -12.65 15.76
N ILE A 5 -12.02 -11.80 16.78
CA ILE A 5 -10.92 -10.92 17.20
C ILE A 5 -9.73 -11.74 17.70
N ASP A 6 -9.97 -12.83 18.45
CA ASP A 6 -8.90 -13.69 18.97
C ASP A 6 -8.17 -14.40 17.81
N SER A 7 -8.91 -14.86 16.80
CA SER A 7 -8.33 -15.45 15.58
C SER A 7 -7.46 -14.45 14.80
N ILE A 8 -7.85 -13.17 14.73
CA ILE A 8 -7.03 -12.13 14.10
C ILE A 8 -5.76 -11.88 14.92
N LYS A 9 -5.86 -11.76 16.23
CA LYS A 9 -4.69 -11.59 17.13
C LYS A 9 -3.72 -12.76 17.01
N GLU A 10 -4.22 -13.99 16.99
CA GLU A 10 -3.42 -15.19 16.80
C GLU A 10 -2.68 -15.16 15.46
N LYS A 11 -3.37 -14.88 14.34
CA LYS A 11 -2.75 -14.77 13.02
C LYS A 11 -1.73 -13.64 12.95
N TYR A 12 -1.96 -12.53 13.63
CA TYR A 12 -0.97 -11.43 13.70
C TYR A 12 0.28 -11.85 14.49
N ALA A 13 0.12 -12.55 15.59
CA ALA A 13 1.21 -12.97 16.46
C ALA A 13 2.03 -14.12 15.85
N THR A 14 1.36 -15.14 15.33
CA THR A 14 1.97 -16.42 14.91
C THR A 14 2.07 -16.60 13.39
N GLY A 15 1.24 -15.92 12.61
CA GLY A 15 1.08 -16.12 11.16
C GLY A 15 2.20 -15.55 10.28
N GLY A 16 3.24 -14.97 10.89
CA GLY A 16 4.37 -14.41 10.17
C GLY A 16 4.08 -13.10 9.43
N ILE A 17 5.05 -12.62 8.63
CA ILE A 17 5.02 -11.30 8.01
C ILE A 17 3.87 -11.12 7.00
N MET A 18 3.51 -12.17 6.26
CA MET A 18 2.39 -12.12 5.31
C MET A 18 1.09 -11.73 6.01
N TRP A 19 0.73 -12.41 7.09
CA TRP A 19 -0.49 -12.10 7.84
C TRP A 19 -0.44 -10.74 8.50
N ARG A 20 0.73 -10.32 8.99
CA ARG A 20 0.91 -8.97 9.56
C ARG A 20 0.65 -7.89 8.52
N LEU A 21 1.22 -8.00 7.33
CA LEU A 21 1.00 -7.05 6.25
C LEU A 21 -0.47 -7.03 5.79
N LEU A 22 -1.13 -8.19 5.65
CA LEU A 22 -2.56 -8.27 5.33
C LEU A 22 -3.41 -7.56 6.38
N ILE A 23 -3.20 -7.88 7.66
CA ILE A 23 -3.97 -7.31 8.77
C ILE A 23 -3.75 -5.80 8.89
N VAL A 24 -2.51 -5.32 8.72
CA VAL A 24 -2.21 -3.88 8.75
C VAL A 24 -2.92 -3.16 7.61
N ASN A 25 -2.83 -3.66 6.36
CA ASN A 25 -3.52 -3.05 5.22
C ASN A 25 -5.04 -3.00 5.42
N LEU A 26 -5.65 -4.11 5.85
CA LEU A 26 -7.08 -4.17 6.15
C LEU A 26 -7.47 -3.24 7.31
N GLY A 27 -6.66 -3.21 8.38
CA GLY A 27 -6.89 -2.34 9.53
C GLY A 27 -6.84 -0.86 9.16
N VAL A 28 -5.80 -0.43 8.43
CA VAL A 28 -5.69 0.95 7.92
C VAL A 28 -6.89 1.30 7.05
N PHE A 29 -7.30 0.41 6.13
CA PHE A 29 -8.47 0.63 5.29
C PHE A 29 -9.74 0.84 6.12
N ILE A 30 -10.02 -0.02 7.09
CA ILE A 30 -11.22 0.09 7.95
C ILE A 30 -11.20 1.41 8.72
N VAL A 31 -10.06 1.76 9.35
CA VAL A 31 -9.92 3.01 10.11
C VAL A 31 -10.16 4.22 9.21
N LEU A 32 -9.53 4.28 8.03
CA LEU A 32 -9.72 5.39 7.10
C LEU A 32 -11.16 5.47 6.57
N ARG A 33 -11.84 4.34 6.38
CA ARG A 33 -13.25 4.33 5.99
C ARG A 33 -14.18 4.81 7.10
N CYS A 34 -13.95 4.38 8.33
CA CYS A 34 -14.69 4.88 9.49
C CYS A 34 -14.49 6.38 9.67
N LEU A 35 -13.26 6.89 9.57
CA LEU A 35 -12.98 8.32 9.61
C LEU A 35 -13.66 9.06 8.46
N GLY A 36 -13.61 8.51 7.24
CA GLY A 36 -14.30 9.09 6.08
C GLY A 36 -15.81 9.25 6.30
N VAL A 37 -16.47 8.26 6.89
CA VAL A 37 -17.89 8.35 7.24
C VAL A 37 -18.14 9.46 8.27
N VAL A 38 -17.32 9.54 9.33
CA VAL A 38 -17.45 10.59 10.35
C VAL A 38 -17.28 11.97 9.73
N PHE A 39 -16.28 12.18 8.88
CA PHE A 39 -16.05 13.45 8.19
C PHE A 39 -17.22 13.80 7.27
N THR A 40 -17.75 12.85 6.50
CA THR A 40 -18.93 13.07 5.65
C THR A 40 -20.14 13.50 6.46
N LEU A 41 -20.38 12.88 7.63
CA LEU A 41 -21.49 13.24 8.51
C LEU A 41 -21.34 14.64 9.12
N THR A 42 -20.10 15.15 9.25
CA THR A 42 -19.84 16.53 9.72
C THR A 42 -19.83 17.56 8.58
N GLY A 43 -20.06 17.14 7.34
CA GLY A 43 -20.03 18.03 6.17
C GLY A 43 -18.61 18.41 5.72
N ILE A 44 -17.57 17.78 6.26
CA ILE A 44 -16.15 18.04 5.92
C ILE A 44 -15.67 16.99 4.92
N SER A 45 -14.98 17.42 3.87
CA SER A 45 -14.35 16.46 2.93
C SER A 45 -13.19 15.73 3.59
N PHE A 46 -13.16 14.40 3.43
CA PHE A 46 -12.07 13.55 3.92
C PHE A 46 -10.89 13.43 2.92
N GLU A 47 -11.11 13.79 1.67
CA GLU A 47 -10.12 13.67 0.60
C GLU A 47 -8.77 14.35 0.91
N PRO A 48 -8.74 15.57 1.49
CA PRO A 48 -7.48 16.21 1.87
C PRO A 48 -6.66 15.39 2.87
N ALA A 49 -7.29 14.63 3.76
CA ALA A 49 -6.58 13.77 4.70
C ALA A 49 -5.87 12.59 4.02
N LEU A 50 -6.45 12.06 2.92
CA LEU A 50 -5.82 11.00 2.13
C LEU A 50 -4.56 11.50 1.40
N ILE A 51 -4.53 12.77 0.96
CA ILE A 51 -3.36 13.36 0.31
C ILE A 51 -2.15 13.39 1.23
N TRP A 52 -2.35 13.54 2.55
CA TRP A 52 -1.26 13.50 3.54
C TRP A 52 -0.65 12.11 3.74
N LEU A 53 -1.30 11.06 3.25
CA LEU A 53 -0.84 9.67 3.37
C LEU A 53 -0.36 9.09 2.03
N GLY A 54 -0.78 9.67 0.89
CA GLY A 54 -0.36 9.28 -0.45
C GLY A 54 0.88 10.05 -0.92
N VAL A 55 1.68 9.46 -1.80
CA VAL A 55 2.86 10.13 -2.39
C VAL A 55 2.38 11.17 -3.39
N PRO A 56 2.65 12.48 -3.16
CA PRO A 56 2.31 13.50 -4.15
C PRO A 56 3.14 13.31 -5.43
N ALA A 57 2.56 13.65 -6.58
CA ALA A 57 3.28 13.61 -7.85
C ALA A 57 4.33 14.75 -7.93
N ASP A 58 4.03 15.89 -7.35
CA ASP A 58 4.92 17.06 -7.31
C ASP A 58 6.13 16.82 -6.38
N ILE A 59 7.33 16.86 -6.96
CA ILE A 59 8.58 16.60 -6.23
C ILE A 59 8.81 17.59 -5.08
N SER A 60 8.37 18.84 -5.22
CA SER A 60 8.52 19.85 -4.16
C SER A 60 7.73 19.46 -2.91
N ARG A 61 6.54 18.87 -3.10
CA ARG A 61 5.70 18.36 -2.01
C ARG A 61 6.26 17.07 -1.40
N CYS A 62 6.92 16.21 -2.19
CA CYS A 62 7.58 15.02 -1.68
C CYS A 62 8.65 15.36 -0.62
N LEU A 63 9.41 16.45 -0.82
CA LEU A 63 10.43 16.90 0.13
C LEU A 63 9.85 17.35 1.47
N ILE A 64 8.61 17.85 1.47
CA ILE A 64 7.91 18.30 2.68
C ILE A 64 7.20 17.10 3.38
N MET A 65 6.80 16.06 2.63
CA MET A 65 6.04 14.92 3.13
C MET A 65 6.78 13.58 2.89
N PRO A 66 8.01 13.38 3.38
CA PRO A 66 8.81 12.18 3.07
C PRO A 66 8.19 10.88 3.64
N TRP A 67 7.37 10.96 4.69
CA TRP A 67 6.68 9.80 5.26
C TRP A 67 5.72 9.15 4.27
N THR A 68 5.24 9.89 3.28
CA THR A 68 4.28 9.40 2.28
C THR A 68 4.85 8.25 1.46
N PHE A 69 6.18 8.18 1.27
CA PHE A 69 6.85 7.07 0.59
C PHE A 69 6.66 5.71 1.29
N ILE A 70 6.28 5.72 2.55
CA ILE A 70 5.95 4.50 3.31
C ILE A 70 4.45 4.36 3.52
N THR A 71 3.75 5.44 3.93
CA THR A 71 2.33 5.35 4.30
C THR A 71 1.45 4.98 3.13
N TYR A 72 1.75 5.43 1.92
CA TYR A 72 0.97 5.19 0.72
C TYR A 72 0.72 3.70 0.42
N MET A 73 1.71 2.83 0.77
CA MET A 73 1.65 1.39 0.54
C MET A 73 0.50 0.71 1.29
N PHE A 74 -0.01 1.36 2.33
CA PHE A 74 -1.08 0.85 3.20
C PHE A 74 -2.42 1.53 2.97
N VAL A 75 -2.47 2.60 2.18
CA VAL A 75 -3.69 3.38 1.91
C VAL A 75 -4.38 2.86 0.65
N HIS A 76 -5.69 2.59 0.75
CA HIS A 76 -6.49 2.13 -0.39
C HIS A 76 -7.77 2.96 -0.49
N TYR A 77 -8.07 3.45 -1.71
CA TYR A 77 -9.21 4.35 -1.93
C TYR A 77 -10.56 3.64 -1.89
N GLY A 78 -10.69 2.43 -2.44
CA GLY A 78 -11.98 1.74 -2.58
C GLY A 78 -11.93 0.27 -2.18
N PHE A 79 -13.13 -0.30 -1.99
CA PHE A 79 -13.27 -1.71 -1.62
C PHE A 79 -12.62 -2.66 -2.65
N PHE A 80 -12.87 -2.48 -3.93
CA PHE A 80 -12.24 -3.31 -4.97
C PHE A 80 -10.73 -3.09 -5.05
N HIS A 81 -10.26 -1.88 -4.79
CA HIS A 81 -8.84 -1.58 -4.79
C HIS A 81 -8.11 -2.40 -3.70
N ILE A 82 -8.60 -2.40 -2.45
CA ILE A 82 -7.99 -3.21 -1.40
C ILE A 82 -8.22 -4.71 -1.63
N LEU A 83 -9.40 -5.11 -2.07
CA LEU A 83 -9.74 -6.50 -2.31
C LEU A 83 -8.76 -7.15 -3.29
N PHE A 84 -8.56 -6.56 -4.48
CA PHE A 84 -7.66 -7.12 -5.48
C PHE A 84 -6.19 -7.06 -5.05
N ASN A 85 -5.76 -5.99 -4.37
CA ASN A 85 -4.41 -5.91 -3.81
C ASN A 85 -4.18 -7.02 -2.77
N MET A 86 -5.07 -7.21 -1.81
CA MET A 86 -4.90 -8.20 -0.76
C MET A 86 -5.02 -9.63 -1.27
N LEU A 87 -5.89 -9.87 -2.26
CA LEU A 87 -6.03 -11.17 -2.88
C LEU A 87 -4.75 -11.55 -3.66
N ALA A 88 -4.25 -10.63 -4.48
CA ALA A 88 -2.98 -10.83 -5.19
C ALA A 88 -1.82 -11.01 -4.20
N PHE A 89 -1.74 -10.15 -3.19
CA PHE A 89 -0.70 -10.29 -2.16
C PHE A 89 -0.78 -11.66 -1.47
N TYR A 90 -1.96 -12.11 -1.06
CA TYR A 90 -2.14 -13.39 -0.37
C TYR A 90 -1.65 -14.56 -1.24
N TRP A 91 -2.05 -14.63 -2.51
CA TRP A 91 -1.65 -15.74 -3.40
C TRP A 91 -0.15 -15.72 -3.69
N PHE A 92 0.39 -14.57 -4.09
CA PHE A 92 1.81 -14.49 -4.48
C PHE A 92 2.75 -14.55 -3.27
N ALA A 93 2.35 -14.03 -2.11
CA ALA A 93 3.14 -14.18 -0.88
C ALA A 93 3.24 -15.64 -0.43
N GLN A 94 2.19 -16.45 -0.56
CA GLN A 94 2.27 -17.88 -0.26
C GLN A 94 3.25 -18.61 -1.20
N LEU A 95 3.21 -18.29 -2.50
CA LEU A 95 4.17 -18.86 -3.45
C LEU A 95 5.59 -18.41 -3.14
N PHE A 96 5.76 -17.12 -2.85
CA PHE A 96 7.06 -16.53 -2.51
C PHE A 96 7.69 -17.20 -1.28
N LEU A 97 6.91 -17.43 -0.23
CA LEU A 97 7.38 -18.02 1.02
C LEU A 97 7.71 -19.53 0.91
N LYS A 98 7.40 -20.20 -0.21
CA LYS A 98 7.88 -21.56 -0.49
C LYS A 98 9.35 -21.58 -0.91
N VAL A 99 9.88 -20.46 -1.40
CA VAL A 99 11.22 -20.35 -2.00
C VAL A 99 12.10 -19.38 -1.24
N PHE A 100 11.51 -18.29 -0.77
CA PHE A 100 12.19 -17.17 -0.13
C PHE A 100 11.81 -17.03 1.34
N THR A 101 12.62 -16.29 2.08
CA THR A 101 12.42 -16.06 3.51
C THR A 101 11.42 -14.94 3.79
N PRO A 102 10.77 -14.93 4.97
CA PRO A 102 9.91 -13.82 5.40
C PRO A 102 10.61 -12.46 5.42
N LYS A 103 11.91 -12.43 5.74
CA LYS A 103 12.70 -11.18 5.72
C LYS A 103 12.86 -10.62 4.31
N GLN A 104 13.11 -11.49 3.32
CA GLN A 104 13.19 -11.09 1.90
C GLN A 104 11.84 -10.58 1.40
N MET A 105 10.73 -11.20 1.77
CA MET A 105 9.38 -10.72 1.40
C MET A 105 9.11 -9.32 1.95
N PHE A 106 9.43 -9.08 3.22
CA PHE A 106 9.27 -7.75 3.83
C PHE A 106 10.15 -6.70 3.15
N ALA A 107 11.41 -7.06 2.90
CA ALA A 107 12.34 -6.18 2.18
C ALA A 107 11.82 -5.82 0.78
N LEU A 108 11.35 -6.81 0.01
CA LEU A 108 10.76 -6.58 -1.32
C LEU A 108 9.47 -5.75 -1.26
N TYR A 109 8.63 -5.95 -0.24
CA TYR A 109 7.45 -5.13 -0.05
C TYR A 109 7.82 -3.65 0.13
N ILE A 110 8.81 -3.36 0.97
CA ILE A 110 9.26 -1.99 1.24
C ILE A 110 10.03 -1.41 0.04
N TYR A 111 11.05 -2.10 -0.45
CA TYR A 111 11.88 -1.58 -1.56
C TYR A 111 11.11 -1.51 -2.89
N GLY A 112 10.22 -2.46 -3.15
CA GLY A 112 9.33 -2.42 -4.31
C GLY A 112 8.36 -1.24 -4.25
N GLY A 113 7.81 -0.97 -3.07
CA GLY A 113 7.00 0.22 -2.84
C GLY A 113 7.81 1.51 -3.04
N LEU A 114 8.99 1.64 -2.41
CA LEU A 114 9.85 2.80 -2.60
C LEU A 114 10.23 3.02 -4.06
N GLY A 115 10.63 1.95 -4.78
CA GLY A 115 10.94 2.02 -6.20
C GLY A 115 9.74 2.47 -7.05
N GLY A 116 8.55 1.95 -6.76
CA GLY A 116 7.32 2.36 -7.44
C GLY A 116 6.96 3.83 -7.18
N ALA A 117 7.13 4.32 -5.96
CA ALA A 117 6.92 5.73 -5.63
C ALA A 117 7.92 6.65 -6.34
N ILE A 118 9.21 6.28 -6.35
CA ILE A 118 10.26 7.04 -7.06
C ILE A 118 9.95 7.09 -8.55
N LEU A 119 9.60 5.96 -9.15
CA LEU A 119 9.24 5.89 -10.57
C LEU A 119 8.00 6.74 -10.88
N TYR A 120 6.98 6.69 -10.03
CA TYR A 120 5.78 7.51 -10.15
C TYR A 120 6.13 9.01 -10.16
N VAL A 121 6.86 9.50 -9.15
CA VAL A 121 7.28 10.90 -9.07
C VAL A 121 8.14 11.28 -10.29
N ALA A 122 9.12 10.44 -10.67
CA ALA A 122 9.95 10.69 -11.84
C ALA A 122 9.13 10.83 -13.14
N CYS A 123 8.19 9.91 -13.38
CA CYS A 123 7.33 9.96 -14.57
C CYS A 123 6.49 11.25 -14.63
N TYR A 124 5.88 11.64 -13.49
CA TYR A 124 5.04 12.83 -13.47
C TYR A 124 5.81 14.14 -13.66
N ASN A 125 7.07 14.19 -13.24
CA ASN A 125 7.91 15.40 -13.38
C ASN A 125 8.73 15.43 -14.68
N VAL A 126 8.93 14.29 -15.37
CA VAL A 126 9.71 14.21 -16.62
C VAL A 126 8.82 14.34 -17.85
N PHE A 127 7.61 13.75 -17.83
CA PHE A 127 6.74 13.74 -19.00
C PHE A 127 5.75 14.91 -19.00
N PRO A 128 5.80 15.82 -20.01
CA PRO A 128 4.90 16.99 -20.11
C PRO A 128 3.40 16.62 -20.12
N TYR A 129 3.08 15.40 -20.53
CA TYR A 129 1.71 14.88 -20.52
C TYR A 129 1.01 15.00 -19.16
N PHE A 130 1.76 14.90 -18.07
CA PHE A 130 1.22 14.94 -16.71
C PHE A 130 1.16 16.33 -16.08
N GLU A 131 1.66 17.37 -16.75
CA GLU A 131 1.77 18.73 -16.21
C GLU A 131 0.42 19.27 -15.67
N ALA A 132 -0.66 19.05 -16.40
CA ALA A 132 -2.00 19.52 -16.03
C ALA A 132 -2.54 18.91 -14.73
N VAL A 133 -2.07 17.72 -14.33
CA VAL A 133 -2.54 16.99 -13.15
C VAL A 133 -1.49 16.89 -12.04
N LEU A 134 -0.27 17.39 -12.27
CA LEU A 134 0.88 17.25 -11.40
C LEU A 134 0.59 17.65 -9.93
N HIS A 135 -0.04 18.80 -9.74
CA HIS A 135 -0.28 19.35 -8.39
C HIS A 135 -1.43 18.67 -7.63
N GLY A 136 -2.30 17.93 -8.33
CA GLY A 136 -3.45 17.23 -7.75
C GLY A 136 -3.29 15.72 -7.65
N ALA A 137 -2.33 15.13 -8.39
CA ALA A 137 -2.16 13.69 -8.41
C ALA A 137 -1.38 13.19 -7.19
N TYR A 138 -1.78 12.02 -6.71
CA TYR A 138 -1.09 11.30 -5.63
C TYR A 138 -1.21 9.79 -5.80
N LEU A 139 -0.18 9.05 -5.37
CA LEU A 139 -0.11 7.60 -5.42
C LEU A 139 -0.56 6.99 -4.09
N ILE A 140 -1.44 5.99 -4.14
CA ILE A 140 -1.84 5.16 -3.00
C ILE A 140 -1.97 3.69 -3.43
N GLY A 141 -1.78 2.78 -2.49
CA GLY A 141 -1.98 1.34 -2.68
C GLY A 141 -0.70 0.52 -2.61
N ALA A 142 -0.86 -0.75 -2.25
CA ALA A 142 0.22 -1.72 -2.12
C ALA A 142 0.70 -2.30 -3.47
N SER A 143 0.11 -1.90 -4.59
CA SER A 143 0.31 -2.56 -5.90
C SER A 143 1.77 -2.64 -6.35
N ALA A 144 2.57 -1.59 -6.14
CA ALA A 144 3.99 -1.58 -6.49
C ALA A 144 4.79 -2.59 -5.64
N SER A 145 4.51 -2.65 -4.34
CA SER A 145 5.09 -3.63 -3.41
C SER A 145 4.75 -5.07 -3.82
N ILE A 146 3.49 -5.30 -4.19
CA ILE A 146 3.01 -6.62 -4.62
C ILE A 146 3.64 -7.00 -5.96
N LEU A 147 3.74 -6.07 -6.90
CA LEU A 147 4.36 -6.30 -8.20
C LEU A 147 5.84 -6.71 -8.05
N ALA A 148 6.58 -6.10 -7.12
CA ALA A 148 7.96 -6.48 -6.84
C ALA A 148 8.07 -7.94 -6.38
N ILE A 149 7.15 -8.41 -5.53
CA ILE A 149 7.08 -9.81 -5.10
C ILE A 149 6.77 -10.73 -6.30
N ILE A 150 5.83 -10.37 -7.15
CA ILE A 150 5.47 -11.15 -8.34
C ILE A 150 6.64 -11.27 -9.33
N VAL A 151 7.29 -10.14 -9.62
CA VAL A 151 8.43 -10.09 -10.56
C VAL A 151 9.62 -10.91 -10.03
N SER A 152 9.89 -10.87 -8.72
CA SER A 152 10.96 -11.66 -8.13
C SER A 152 10.72 -13.17 -8.21
N LEU A 153 9.46 -13.62 -8.11
CA LEU A 153 9.10 -15.02 -8.35
C LEU A 153 9.38 -15.44 -9.80
N ARG A 154 9.03 -14.58 -10.75
CA ARG A 154 9.31 -14.86 -12.17
C ARG A 154 10.81 -14.92 -12.44
N ALA A 155 11.59 -13.99 -11.90
CA ALA A 155 13.04 -13.97 -12.08
C ALA A 155 13.74 -15.20 -11.47
N TRP A 156 13.15 -15.83 -10.47
CA TRP A 156 13.66 -17.08 -9.90
C TRP A 156 13.33 -18.32 -10.76
N LEU A 157 12.24 -18.28 -11.54
CA LEU A 157 11.78 -19.40 -12.38
C LEU A 157 12.51 -19.51 -13.73
N ILE A 158 13.35 -18.53 -14.08
CA ILE A 158 14.16 -18.48 -15.31
C ILE A 158 15.60 -18.89 -15.01
#